data_f1a4737bdd8dedc59cf06c255df537e8
#
_entry.id   f1a4737bdd8dedc59cf06c255df537e8
#
_cell.length_a   1.000
_cell.length_b   1.000
_cell.length_c   1.000
_cell.angle_alpha   90.00
_cell.angle_beta   90.00
_cell.angle_gamma   90.00
#
_symmetry.space_group_name_H-M   'P 1'
#
loop_
_entity.id
_entity.type
_entity.pdbx_description
1 polymer ?
#
loop_
_entity_poly.entity_id
_entity_poly.type
_entity_poly.pdbx_seq_one_letter_code
_entity_poly.pdbx_strand_id
1 'polypeptide(L)'
;IGHTRMATESAITTEGSHPYSTAEDECLVHNGSLSNHNNVRRTLIKKGESFSSENDTEVAAGYISSQISAGKDLESTLKESLKNLDGFYTFIAGTKKGFALLRDEIACKPAVVAETDDYVAIASEFQAMAHLPGVNEANIFEPEPGIVYSWGN
;
A
#
# COMPACT_ATOMS: atom_id res chain seq x y z
N ILE A 1 -1.83 10.25 -0.58
CA ILE A 1 -2.13 9.20 0.41
C ILE A 1 -1.43 9.50 1.73
N GLY A 2 -1.96 9.03 2.86
CA GLY A 2 -1.45 9.33 4.19
C GLY A 2 -1.64 8.17 5.17
N HIS A 3 -0.99 8.27 6.32
CA HIS A 3 -1.03 7.24 7.35
C HIS A 3 -0.89 7.84 8.75
N THR A 4 -1.78 7.45 9.65
CA THR A 4 -1.67 7.76 11.07
C THR A 4 -1.00 6.57 11.77
N ARG A 5 0.32 6.62 11.84
CA ARG A 5 1.12 5.48 12.28
C ARG A 5 1.02 5.21 13.77
N MET A 6 0.84 3.93 14.11
CA MET A 6 1.17 3.40 15.44
C MET A 6 2.32 2.41 15.27
N ALA A 7 3.49 2.72 15.84
CA ALA A 7 4.65 1.83 15.77
C ALA A 7 4.50 0.68 16.77
N THR A 8 4.73 -0.54 16.32
CA THR A 8 4.71 -1.74 17.17
C THR A 8 6.09 -2.36 17.32
N GLU A 9 6.93 -2.33 16.30
CA GLU A 9 8.21 -3.06 16.25
C GLU A 9 9.40 -2.18 15.88
N SER A 10 9.17 -0.99 15.30
CA SER A 10 10.25 -0.09 14.84
C SER A 10 10.24 1.25 15.55
N ALA A 11 11.38 1.94 15.52
CA ALA A 11 11.51 3.26 16.12
C ALA A 11 10.53 4.29 15.53
N ILE A 12 10.05 5.20 16.35
CA ILE A 12 9.21 6.32 15.91
C ILE A 12 10.14 7.44 15.46
N THR A 13 10.42 7.48 14.16
CA THR A 13 11.26 8.50 13.52
C THR A 13 10.56 9.04 12.28
N THR A 14 11.01 10.16 11.76
CA THR A 14 10.51 10.72 10.50
C THR A 14 10.81 9.77 9.33
N GLU A 15 12.01 9.22 9.30
CA GLU A 15 12.45 8.26 8.27
C GLU A 15 11.67 6.94 8.32
N GLY A 16 11.19 6.57 9.51
CA GLY A 16 10.34 5.40 9.72
C GLY A 16 8.86 5.63 9.47
N SER A 17 8.45 6.79 8.96
CA SER A 17 7.05 7.18 8.79
C SER A 17 6.55 6.97 7.37
N HIS A 18 5.27 6.63 7.24
CA HIS A 18 4.57 6.52 5.94
C HIS A 18 4.13 7.90 5.42
N PRO A 19 3.88 8.04 4.10
CA PRO A 19 4.09 7.03 3.06
C PRO A 19 5.58 6.84 2.72
N TYR A 20 5.93 5.64 2.25
CA TYR A 20 7.27 5.38 1.71
C TYR A 20 7.30 5.62 0.21
N SER A 21 8.33 6.36 -0.23
CA SER A 21 8.60 6.63 -1.64
C SER A 21 10.00 6.13 -1.95
N THR A 22 10.12 5.10 -2.77
CA THR A 22 11.39 4.47 -3.14
C THR A 22 11.78 4.77 -4.59
N ALA A 23 10.88 5.38 -5.36
CA ALA A 23 11.13 5.87 -6.72
C ALA A 23 10.36 7.17 -6.96
N GLU A 24 10.70 7.86 -8.06
CA GLU A 24 10.00 9.07 -8.49
C GLU A 24 8.54 8.78 -8.81
N ASP A 25 7.63 9.60 -8.31
CA ASP A 25 6.18 9.48 -8.52
C ASP A 25 5.56 8.15 -8.00
N GLU A 26 6.19 7.47 -7.08
CA GLU A 26 5.66 6.25 -6.45
C GLU A 26 5.60 6.41 -4.93
N CYS A 27 4.53 5.94 -4.32
CA CYS A 27 4.39 5.95 -2.86
C CYS A 27 3.52 4.79 -2.38
N LEU A 28 3.79 4.35 -1.15
CA LEU A 28 3.08 3.25 -0.50
C LEU A 28 2.73 3.59 0.94
N VAL A 29 1.50 3.29 1.34
CA VAL A 29 1.11 3.14 2.74
C VAL A 29 0.72 1.70 3.02
N HIS A 30 0.99 1.24 4.23
CA HIS A 30 0.81 -0.14 4.67
C HIS A 30 0.19 -0.15 6.07
N ASN A 31 -0.87 -0.89 6.22
CA ASN A 31 -1.41 -1.29 7.51
C ASN A 31 -1.29 -2.80 7.64
N GLY A 32 -0.46 -3.28 8.56
CA GLY A 32 -0.18 -4.70 8.74
C GLY A 32 1.23 -5.01 9.21
N SER A 33 1.71 -6.19 8.87
CA SER A 33 3.08 -6.64 9.12
C SER A 33 3.50 -7.67 8.08
N LEU A 34 4.73 -7.53 7.58
CA LEU A 34 5.34 -8.47 6.63
C LEU A 34 6.35 -9.37 7.33
N SER A 35 6.02 -10.64 7.48
CA SER A 35 6.85 -11.63 8.18
C SER A 35 8.16 -11.94 7.44
N ASN A 36 8.17 -11.88 6.11
CA ASN A 36 9.34 -12.20 5.31
C ASN A 36 10.16 -10.98 4.86
N HIS A 37 9.87 -9.76 5.37
CA HIS A 37 10.50 -8.51 4.91
C HIS A 37 12.03 -8.56 4.90
N ASN A 38 12.67 -9.20 5.89
CA ASN A 38 14.13 -9.33 5.94
C ASN A 38 14.71 -10.18 4.80
N ASN A 39 13.98 -11.20 4.34
CA ASN A 39 14.39 -12.01 3.20
C ASN A 39 14.26 -11.23 1.89
N VAL A 40 13.15 -10.51 1.75
CA VAL A 40 12.89 -9.64 0.60
C VAL A 40 13.94 -8.52 0.55
N ARG A 41 14.23 -7.86 1.68
CA ARG A 41 15.27 -6.82 1.80
C ARG A 41 16.62 -7.33 1.29
N ARG A 42 17.07 -8.49 1.77
CA ARG A 42 18.35 -9.08 1.32
C ARG A 42 18.38 -9.35 -0.18
N THR A 43 17.25 -9.76 -0.76
CA THR A 43 17.13 -10.00 -2.20
C THR A 43 17.21 -8.72 -3.00
N LEU A 44 16.54 -7.65 -2.53
CA LEU A 44 16.55 -6.35 -3.18
C LEU A 44 17.92 -5.66 -3.08
N ILE A 45 18.60 -5.75 -1.94
CA ILE A 45 19.98 -5.25 -1.78
C ILE A 45 20.93 -5.92 -2.77
N LYS A 46 20.80 -7.23 -3.00
CA LYS A 46 21.61 -7.92 -4.03
C LYS A 46 21.33 -7.44 -5.46
N LYS A 47 20.17 -6.82 -5.70
CA LYS A 47 19.80 -6.19 -6.97
C LYS A 47 20.21 -4.72 -7.06
N GLY A 48 20.81 -4.16 -6.00
CA GLY A 48 21.31 -2.78 -5.98
C GLY A 48 20.40 -1.79 -5.23
N GLU A 49 19.31 -2.25 -4.63
CA GLU A 49 18.43 -1.38 -3.82
C GLU A 49 19.08 -1.01 -2.49
N SER A 50 18.71 0.14 -1.94
CA SER A 50 19.14 0.61 -0.63
C SER A 50 17.94 0.98 0.23
N PHE A 51 18.08 0.83 1.55
CA PHE A 51 17.04 1.09 2.53
C PHE A 51 17.57 1.99 3.62
N SER A 52 16.77 2.94 4.08
CA SER A 52 17.13 3.94 5.10
C SER A 52 16.58 3.60 6.48
N SER A 53 15.61 2.71 6.57
CA SER A 53 14.97 2.31 7.82
C SER A 53 14.87 0.78 7.97
N GLU A 54 14.53 0.33 9.17
CA GLU A 54 14.22 -1.08 9.43
C GLU A 54 12.74 -1.41 9.20
N ASN A 55 11.97 -0.48 8.66
CA ASN A 55 10.54 -0.64 8.45
C ASN A 55 10.26 -1.64 7.32
N ASP A 56 9.31 -2.52 7.54
CA ASP A 56 8.86 -3.52 6.56
C ASP A 56 8.13 -2.88 5.36
N THR A 57 7.49 -1.74 5.57
CA THR A 57 6.81 -1.00 4.51
C THR A 57 7.80 -0.42 3.50
N GLU A 58 8.98 0.04 3.93
CA GLU A 58 10.03 0.47 3.02
C GLU A 58 10.46 -0.67 2.10
N VAL A 59 10.54 -1.88 2.64
CA VAL A 59 10.86 -3.09 1.85
C VAL A 59 9.75 -3.40 0.85
N ALA A 60 8.49 -3.30 1.24
CA ALA A 60 7.36 -3.47 0.33
C ALA A 60 7.38 -2.42 -0.79
N ALA A 61 7.64 -1.15 -0.46
CA ALA A 61 7.76 -0.07 -1.43
C ALA A 61 8.91 -0.34 -2.41
N GLY A 62 10.09 -0.73 -1.91
CA GLY A 62 11.23 -1.11 -2.75
C GLY A 62 10.93 -2.31 -3.65
N TYR A 63 10.20 -3.30 -3.16
CA TYR A 63 9.73 -4.42 -3.99
C TYR A 63 8.83 -3.92 -5.13
N ILE A 64 7.82 -3.10 -4.83
CA ILE A 64 6.89 -2.56 -5.83
C ILE A 64 7.67 -1.74 -6.87
N SER A 65 8.51 -0.80 -6.45
CA SER A 65 9.32 0.03 -7.35
C SER A 65 10.23 -0.81 -8.24
N SER A 66 10.85 -1.87 -7.71
CA SER A 66 11.71 -2.76 -8.51
C SER A 66 10.94 -3.51 -9.60
N GLN A 67 9.67 -3.86 -9.36
CA GLN A 67 8.84 -4.52 -10.37
C GLN A 67 8.34 -3.54 -11.43
N ILE A 68 7.94 -2.32 -11.03
CA ILE A 68 7.53 -1.26 -11.96
C ILE A 68 8.71 -0.85 -12.84
N SER A 69 9.90 -0.69 -12.27
CA SER A 69 11.13 -0.40 -13.02
C SER A 69 11.51 -1.51 -14.01
N ALA A 70 11.11 -2.75 -13.73
CA ALA A 70 11.25 -3.88 -14.65
C ALA A 70 10.17 -3.92 -15.75
N GLY A 71 9.28 -2.91 -15.82
CA GLY A 71 8.28 -2.74 -16.86
C GLY A 71 6.89 -3.30 -16.55
N LYS A 72 6.62 -3.69 -15.29
CA LYS A 72 5.27 -4.12 -14.89
C LYS A 72 4.42 -2.90 -14.55
N ASP A 73 3.11 -3.03 -14.73
CA ASP A 73 2.13 -2.07 -14.22
C ASP A 73 1.88 -2.29 -12.71
N LEU A 74 1.25 -1.30 -12.07
CA LEU A 74 0.98 -1.32 -10.65
C LEU A 74 0.05 -2.47 -10.24
N GLU A 75 -1.00 -2.74 -11.01
CA GLU A 75 -1.98 -3.78 -10.71
C GLU A 75 -1.34 -5.17 -10.74
N SER A 76 -0.61 -5.49 -11.80
CA SER A 76 0.14 -6.75 -11.92
C SER A 76 1.17 -6.91 -10.81
N THR A 77 1.85 -5.82 -10.44
CA THR A 77 2.84 -5.81 -9.36
C THR A 77 2.20 -6.12 -8.00
N LEU A 78 1.08 -5.47 -7.68
CA LEU A 78 0.35 -5.74 -6.45
C LEU A 78 -0.22 -7.17 -6.41
N LYS A 79 -0.74 -7.67 -7.53
CA LYS A 79 -1.22 -9.05 -7.62
C LYS A 79 -0.10 -10.07 -7.39
N GLU A 80 1.10 -9.81 -7.91
CA GLU A 80 2.26 -10.67 -7.65
C GLU A 80 2.79 -10.54 -6.22
N SER A 81 2.59 -9.40 -5.55
CA SER A 81 3.00 -9.23 -4.17
C SER A 81 2.36 -10.26 -3.24
N LEU A 82 1.13 -10.71 -3.52
CA LEU A 82 0.45 -11.77 -2.76
C LEU A 82 1.25 -13.08 -2.70
N LYS A 83 2.11 -13.34 -3.67
CA LYS A 83 2.96 -14.55 -3.72
C LYS A 83 4.34 -14.34 -3.12
N ASN A 84 4.82 -13.10 -3.10
CA ASN A 84 6.21 -12.77 -2.78
C ASN A 84 6.37 -12.11 -1.41
N LEU A 85 5.32 -11.44 -0.93
CA LEU A 85 5.26 -10.82 0.38
C LEU A 85 4.38 -11.66 1.30
N ASP A 86 4.96 -12.15 2.38
CA ASP A 86 4.27 -12.96 3.37
C ASP A 86 3.92 -12.11 4.59
N GLY A 87 2.70 -12.28 5.11
CA GLY A 87 2.20 -11.51 6.23
C GLY A 87 0.71 -11.23 6.12
N PHE A 88 0.26 -10.17 6.77
CA PHE A 88 -1.11 -9.66 6.68
C PHE A 88 -1.06 -8.15 6.49
N TYR A 89 -1.74 -7.66 5.48
CA TYR A 89 -1.60 -6.26 5.08
C TYR A 89 -2.76 -5.71 4.26
N THR A 90 -2.92 -4.41 4.38
CA THR A 90 -3.64 -3.58 3.43
C THR A 90 -2.66 -2.57 2.86
N PHE A 91 -2.50 -2.56 1.55
CA PHE A 91 -1.68 -1.62 0.80
C PHE A 91 -2.54 -0.60 0.07
N ILE A 92 -2.14 0.68 0.12
CA ILE A 92 -2.55 1.67 -0.86
C ILE A 92 -1.26 2.18 -1.51
N ALA A 93 -1.14 1.97 -2.80
CA ALA A 93 0.01 2.38 -3.60
C ALA A 93 -0.40 3.42 -4.63
N GLY A 94 0.36 4.50 -4.73
CA GLY A 94 0.15 5.57 -5.70
C GLY A 94 1.30 5.65 -6.69
N THR A 95 0.97 5.99 -7.92
CA THR A 95 1.91 6.30 -9.00
C THR A 95 1.45 7.57 -9.73
N LYS A 96 2.27 8.08 -10.63
CA LYS A 96 1.88 9.20 -11.51
C LYS A 96 0.61 8.93 -12.32
N LYS A 97 0.30 7.67 -12.63
CA LYS A 97 -0.83 7.27 -13.47
C LYS A 97 -2.12 7.00 -12.71
N GLY A 98 -2.04 6.83 -11.39
CA GLY A 98 -3.18 6.49 -10.56
C GLY A 98 -2.76 5.82 -9.27
N PHE A 99 -3.71 5.19 -8.61
CA PHE A 99 -3.47 4.48 -7.36
C PHE A 99 -4.22 3.17 -7.31
N ALA A 100 -3.79 2.29 -6.42
CA ALA A 100 -4.42 0.99 -6.25
C ALA A 100 -4.45 0.58 -4.78
N LEU A 101 -5.43 -0.27 -4.46
CA LEU A 101 -5.67 -0.86 -3.16
C LEU A 101 -5.57 -2.38 -3.27
N LEU A 102 -4.90 -3.00 -2.31
CA LEU A 102 -4.87 -4.44 -2.15
C LEU A 102 -4.98 -4.80 -0.67
N ARG A 103 -5.86 -5.73 -0.34
CA ARG A 103 -5.84 -6.48 0.93
C ARG A 103 -5.26 -7.87 0.68
N ASP A 104 -4.46 -8.36 1.61
CA ASP A 104 -4.00 -9.76 1.57
C ASP A 104 -5.17 -10.76 1.61
N GLU A 105 -4.91 -12.04 1.40
CA GLU A 105 -5.95 -13.08 1.35
C GLU A 105 -6.64 -13.31 2.71
N ILE A 106 -5.98 -12.97 3.82
CA ILE A 106 -6.54 -13.06 5.19
C ILE A 106 -7.44 -11.85 5.48
N ALA A 107 -7.08 -10.68 4.95
CA ALA A 107 -7.79 -9.41 5.04
C ALA A 107 -8.18 -8.99 6.48
N CYS A 108 -7.33 -9.29 7.46
CA CYS A 108 -7.59 -8.90 8.83
C CYS A 108 -7.42 -7.40 9.11
N LYS A 109 -6.77 -6.67 8.20
CA LYS A 109 -6.66 -5.20 8.26
C LYS A 109 -7.78 -4.56 7.45
N PRO A 110 -8.55 -3.64 8.07
CA PRO A 110 -9.73 -3.09 7.42
C PRO A 110 -9.36 -2.12 6.30
N ALA A 111 -10.27 -2.02 5.34
CA ALA A 111 -10.33 -0.94 4.36
C ALA A 111 -11.78 -0.75 3.93
N VAL A 112 -12.16 0.49 3.70
CA VAL A 112 -13.45 0.90 3.15
C VAL A 112 -13.19 1.83 1.98
N VAL A 113 -13.91 1.63 0.90
CA VAL A 113 -13.89 2.46 -0.30
C VAL A 113 -15.21 3.22 -0.40
N ALA A 114 -15.15 4.51 -0.71
CA ALA A 114 -16.29 5.31 -1.12
C ALA A 114 -16.01 5.88 -2.52
N GLU A 115 -16.83 5.50 -3.47
CA GLU A 115 -16.68 5.83 -4.88
C GLU A 115 -17.86 6.65 -5.36
N THR A 116 -17.58 7.81 -5.94
CA THR A 116 -18.54 8.72 -6.55
C THR A 116 -18.12 9.02 -8.00
N ASP A 117 -18.91 9.77 -8.72
CA ASP A 117 -18.54 10.23 -10.06
C ASP A 117 -17.36 11.22 -10.06
N ASP A 118 -17.10 11.88 -8.93
CA ASP A 118 -16.09 12.94 -8.80
C ASP A 118 -14.81 12.47 -8.13
N TYR A 119 -14.87 11.44 -7.27
CA TYR A 119 -13.71 10.97 -6.51
C TYR A 119 -13.83 9.53 -6.03
N VAL A 120 -12.69 8.95 -5.69
CA VAL A 120 -12.58 7.73 -4.92
C VAL A 120 -11.83 8.04 -3.62
N ALA A 121 -12.42 7.68 -2.49
CA ALA A 121 -11.81 7.80 -1.18
C ALA A 121 -11.62 6.42 -0.55
N ILE A 122 -10.48 6.21 0.09
CA ILE A 122 -10.15 4.96 0.78
C ILE A 122 -9.68 5.29 2.19
N ALA A 123 -10.19 4.57 3.17
CA ALA A 123 -9.74 4.70 4.56
C ALA A 123 -9.79 3.35 5.27
N SER A 124 -9.15 3.23 6.42
CA SER A 124 -9.30 2.06 7.29
C SER A 124 -10.71 1.96 7.86
N GLU A 125 -11.39 3.09 8.08
CA GLU A 125 -12.73 3.17 8.66
C GLU A 125 -13.56 4.24 7.93
N PHE A 126 -14.86 3.97 7.72
CA PHE A 126 -15.79 4.90 7.08
C PHE A 126 -15.83 6.27 7.77
N GLN A 127 -15.71 6.30 9.08
CA GLN A 127 -15.78 7.56 9.84
C GLN A 127 -14.72 8.58 9.41
N ALA A 128 -13.57 8.14 8.91
CA ALA A 128 -12.55 9.04 8.37
C ALA A 128 -12.99 9.77 7.09
N MET A 129 -13.98 9.23 6.39
CA MET A 129 -14.53 9.76 5.13
C MET A 129 -15.92 10.40 5.29
N ALA A 130 -16.55 10.27 6.46
CA ALA A 130 -17.96 10.63 6.69
C ALA A 130 -18.29 12.12 6.42
N HIS A 131 -17.28 12.98 6.35
CA HIS A 131 -17.45 14.42 6.08
C HIS A 131 -17.11 14.82 4.64
N LEU A 132 -16.78 13.85 3.78
CA LEU A 132 -16.52 14.16 2.38
C LEU A 132 -17.81 14.56 1.65
N PRO A 133 -17.75 15.54 0.74
CA PRO A 133 -18.92 15.95 -0.04
C PRO A 133 -19.51 14.77 -0.82
N GLY A 134 -20.83 14.55 -0.70
CA GLY A 134 -21.54 13.51 -1.45
C GLY A 134 -21.29 12.08 -0.99
N VAL A 135 -20.57 11.85 0.12
CA VAL A 135 -20.23 10.50 0.58
C VAL A 135 -21.46 9.63 0.91
N ASN A 136 -22.57 10.24 1.30
CA ASN A 136 -23.82 9.52 1.60
C ASN A 136 -24.47 8.90 0.34
N GLU A 137 -24.13 9.40 -0.84
CA GLU A 137 -24.60 8.91 -2.15
C GLU A 137 -23.55 8.06 -2.85
N ALA A 138 -22.35 7.92 -2.25
CA ALA A 138 -21.26 7.12 -2.79
C ALA A 138 -21.60 5.63 -2.79
N ASN A 139 -21.03 4.90 -3.73
CA ASN A 139 -20.93 3.44 -3.64
C ASN A 139 -19.91 3.08 -2.59
N ILE A 140 -20.37 2.60 -1.42
CA ILE A 140 -19.53 2.27 -0.28
C ILE A 140 -19.41 0.75 -0.19
N PHE A 141 -18.17 0.25 -0.17
CA PHE A 141 -17.91 -1.19 -0.06
C PHE A 141 -16.60 -1.49 0.67
N GLU A 142 -16.51 -2.68 1.21
CA GLU A 142 -15.26 -3.27 1.67
C GLU A 142 -14.61 -4.03 0.50
N PRO A 143 -13.32 -3.76 0.19
CA PRO A 143 -12.63 -4.47 -0.89
C PRO A 143 -12.44 -5.95 -0.53
N GLU A 144 -12.66 -6.81 -1.51
CA GLU A 144 -12.52 -8.26 -1.35
C GLU A 144 -11.04 -8.65 -1.10
N PRO A 145 -10.81 -9.69 -0.26
CA PRO A 145 -9.47 -10.22 -0.03
C PRO A 145 -8.81 -10.71 -1.32
N GLY A 146 -7.52 -10.42 -1.50
CA GLY A 146 -6.73 -10.89 -2.63
C GLY A 146 -7.07 -10.24 -3.98
N ILE A 147 -7.99 -9.27 -4.01
CA ILE A 147 -8.37 -8.53 -5.23
C ILE A 147 -7.70 -7.17 -5.23
N VAL A 148 -7.10 -6.82 -6.36
CA VAL A 148 -6.56 -5.48 -6.59
C VAL A 148 -7.64 -4.59 -7.17
N TYR A 149 -7.85 -3.44 -6.55
CA TYR A 149 -8.69 -2.36 -7.05
C TYR A 149 -7.78 -1.23 -7.52
N SER A 150 -7.99 -0.72 -8.72
CA SER A 150 -7.14 0.34 -9.27
C SER A 150 -7.97 1.44 -9.92
N TRP A 151 -7.52 2.69 -9.80
CA TRP A 151 -8.15 3.89 -10.32
C TRP A 151 -7.10 4.81 -10.94
N GLY A 152 -7.50 5.49 -12.00
CA GLY A 152 -6.63 6.33 -12.84
C GLY A 152 -6.30 5.66 -14.17
N ASN A 153 -5.52 6.35 -14.99
CA ASN A 153 -5.12 5.90 -16.34
C ASN A 153 -3.64 5.60 -16.42
#